data_c75c4326957d51236cba74fe8f5ec887
#
_entry.id   c75c4326957d51236cba74fe8f5ec887
#
_cell.length_a   1.000
_cell.length_b   1.000
_cell.length_c   1.000
_cell.angle_alpha   90.00
_cell.angle_beta   90.00
_cell.angle_gamma   90.00
#
_symmetry.space_group_name_H-M   'P 1'
#
loop_
_entity.id
_entity.type
_entity.pdbx_description
1 polymer ?
#
loop_
_entity_poly.entity_id
_entity_poly.type
_entity_poly.pdbx_seq_one_letter_code
_entity_poly.pdbx_strand_id
1 'polypeptide(L)'
;MRKKLLSIVAVWLVALSASGQDIYLPVLQQIEQNSTTLNALKEQLEAQKIGNKTGLTPANPEVEFGYLWGSPAVNGNRKDVSLQQTFDFPTAYVHRGKLSDLQNNSAAFQYASERMDLMLSAKKVCIELVYYNALRQIYARQLGNAAKIASAQEKMNKTGEINRLEYNKAMINYADMENEVRRIDIERQRLQAELTALNGGQQITFDVSEYQSSVLPENFDTWFAEAEAGMPALQYLRSEIEVSKRKIQLSRADALPKLSLGYMGEFVPGQDFQGVTFGISIPLWENKNRIKQAKAEARASESMAEDAKVKYYNHLNNLFSQVKQLQVSVRGYADALKKNANEELLNKAYSLGEISLMDYLHEMEYYYIAYDKLLQTERDLELALAELTAFRL
;
A
#
# COMPACT_ATOMS: atom_id res chain seq x y z
N MET A 1 -57.23 2.18 33.67
CA MET A 1 -56.19 3.22 33.85
C MET A 1 -55.00 2.88 32.98
N ARG A 2 -54.88 3.54 31.82
CA ARG A 2 -53.83 3.31 30.84
C ARG A 2 -52.69 4.30 31.12
N LYS A 3 -51.53 3.82 31.54
CA LYS A 3 -50.31 4.63 31.63
C LYS A 3 -49.60 4.59 30.27
N LYS A 4 -49.52 5.74 29.62
CA LYS A 4 -48.71 5.97 28.38
C LYS A 4 -47.25 6.09 28.79
N LEU A 5 -46.40 5.20 28.27
CA LEU A 5 -44.96 5.36 28.29
C LEU A 5 -44.56 6.25 27.09
N LEU A 6 -44.07 7.43 27.38
CA LEU A 6 -43.38 8.27 26.40
C LEU A 6 -41.95 7.74 26.21
N SER A 7 -41.65 7.24 25.03
CA SER A 7 -40.28 6.92 24.60
C SER A 7 -39.60 8.22 24.13
N ILE A 8 -38.63 8.68 24.88
CA ILE A 8 -37.73 9.77 24.50
C ILE A 8 -36.67 9.16 23.57
N VAL A 9 -36.82 9.40 22.28
CA VAL A 9 -35.74 9.12 21.29
C VAL A 9 -34.75 10.27 21.41
N ALA A 10 -33.61 10.00 22.05
CA ALA A 10 -32.47 10.90 22.06
C ALA A 10 -31.79 10.82 20.66
N VAL A 11 -32.08 11.82 19.83
CA VAL A 11 -31.36 12.04 18.59
C VAL A 11 -29.96 12.56 18.96
N TRP A 12 -28.94 11.70 18.87
CA TRP A 12 -27.56 12.10 18.90
C TRP A 12 -27.26 12.86 17.60
N LEU A 13 -27.28 14.18 17.65
CA LEU A 13 -26.68 15.03 16.67
C LEU A 13 -25.14 14.81 16.79
N VAL A 14 -24.60 13.95 15.94
CA VAL A 14 -23.17 13.93 15.66
C VAL A 14 -22.88 15.23 14.93
N ALA A 15 -22.31 16.19 15.64
CA ALA A 15 -21.70 17.36 15.04
C ALA A 15 -20.52 16.83 14.17
N LEU A 16 -20.78 16.63 12.87
CA LEU A 16 -19.72 16.55 11.89
C LEU A 16 -19.01 17.92 11.93
N SER A 17 -17.88 17.97 12.63
CA SER A 17 -16.87 18.99 12.39
C SER A 17 -16.61 18.98 10.89
N ALA A 18 -16.84 20.09 10.23
CA ALA A 18 -16.50 20.35 8.83
C ALA A 18 -14.95 20.42 8.71
N SER A 19 -14.29 19.29 8.89
CA SER A 19 -12.98 19.04 8.29
C SER A 19 -13.27 18.86 6.81
N GLY A 20 -12.69 19.70 5.95
CA GLY A 20 -12.84 19.64 4.50
C GLY A 20 -12.68 18.19 4.05
N GLN A 21 -13.68 17.69 3.31
CA GLN A 21 -13.73 16.31 2.85
C GLN A 21 -12.46 16.04 2.02
N ASP A 22 -11.64 15.07 2.39
CA ASP A 22 -10.41 14.72 1.65
C ASP A 22 -10.77 14.49 0.17
N ILE A 23 -10.24 15.34 -0.72
CA ILE A 23 -10.53 15.29 -2.16
C ILE A 23 -10.16 13.95 -2.81
N TYR A 24 -9.26 13.19 -2.20
CA TYR A 24 -8.80 11.89 -2.69
C TYR A 24 -9.71 10.74 -2.23
N LEU A 25 -10.43 10.91 -1.13
CA LEU A 25 -11.19 9.85 -0.49
C LEU A 25 -12.18 9.12 -1.42
N PRO A 26 -12.97 9.81 -2.28
CA PRO A 26 -13.91 9.12 -3.18
C PRO A 26 -13.20 8.19 -4.17
N VAL A 27 -12.05 8.61 -4.70
CA VAL A 27 -11.25 7.81 -5.64
C VAL A 27 -10.61 6.63 -4.93
N LEU A 28 -10.04 6.84 -3.74
CA LEU A 28 -9.43 5.78 -2.95
C LEU A 28 -10.46 4.71 -2.56
N GLN A 29 -11.66 5.09 -2.15
CA GLN A 29 -12.74 4.16 -1.85
C GLN A 29 -13.18 3.34 -3.07
N GLN A 30 -13.24 3.96 -4.24
CA GLN A 30 -13.57 3.26 -5.47
C GLN A 30 -12.48 2.24 -5.85
N ILE A 31 -11.21 2.61 -5.73
CA ILE A 31 -10.07 1.72 -5.95
C ILE A 31 -10.08 0.56 -4.94
N GLU A 32 -10.38 0.83 -3.67
CA GLU A 32 -10.47 -0.21 -2.64
C GLU A 32 -11.52 -1.27 -2.98
N GLN A 33 -12.63 -0.86 -3.59
CA GLN A 33 -13.70 -1.78 -3.98
C GLN A 33 -13.41 -2.56 -5.27
N ASN A 34 -12.73 -1.94 -6.24
CA ASN A 34 -12.60 -2.48 -7.59
C ASN A 34 -11.23 -3.09 -7.89
N SER A 35 -10.19 -2.80 -7.07
CA SER A 35 -8.82 -3.23 -7.35
C SER A 35 -8.69 -4.75 -7.40
N THR A 36 -8.30 -5.27 -8.55
CA THR A 36 -7.99 -6.69 -8.73
C THR A 36 -6.78 -7.12 -7.92
N THR A 37 -5.82 -6.22 -7.70
CA THR A 37 -4.64 -6.45 -6.85
C THR A 37 -5.07 -6.67 -5.39
N LEU A 38 -5.93 -5.81 -4.84
CA LEU A 38 -6.43 -5.99 -3.46
C LEU A 38 -7.25 -7.27 -3.32
N ASN A 39 -8.05 -7.62 -4.32
CA ASN A 39 -8.77 -8.89 -4.32
C ASN A 39 -7.82 -10.09 -4.32
N ALA A 40 -6.76 -10.07 -5.13
CA ALA A 40 -5.74 -11.12 -5.15
C ALA A 40 -5.01 -11.24 -3.79
N LEU A 41 -4.64 -10.11 -3.18
CA LEU A 41 -4.02 -10.09 -1.85
C LEU A 41 -4.96 -10.63 -0.76
N LYS A 42 -6.25 -10.34 -0.86
CA LYS A 42 -7.26 -10.88 0.07
C LYS A 42 -7.42 -12.39 -0.06
N GLU A 43 -7.48 -12.91 -1.28
CA GLU A 43 -7.51 -14.36 -1.54
C GLU A 43 -6.22 -15.04 -1.05
N GLN A 44 -5.07 -14.41 -1.23
CA GLN A 44 -3.79 -14.89 -0.70
C GLN A 44 -3.79 -14.93 0.84
N LEU A 45 -4.33 -13.90 1.50
CA LEU A 45 -4.50 -13.88 2.96
C LEU A 45 -5.37 -15.05 3.43
N GLU A 46 -6.50 -15.30 2.77
CA GLU A 46 -7.38 -16.42 3.14
C GLU A 46 -6.70 -17.79 2.88
N ALA A 47 -5.97 -17.93 1.78
CA ALA A 47 -5.17 -19.14 1.52
C ALA A 47 -4.10 -19.37 2.61
N GLN A 48 -3.40 -18.32 3.04
CA GLN A 48 -2.42 -18.40 4.14
C GLN A 48 -3.09 -18.80 5.46
N LYS A 49 -4.24 -18.20 5.80
CA LYS A 49 -5.00 -18.54 7.02
C LYS A 49 -5.46 -20.01 7.03
N ILE A 50 -5.88 -20.52 5.86
CA ILE A 50 -6.23 -21.94 5.71
C ILE A 50 -4.97 -22.80 5.85
N GLY A 51 -3.87 -22.41 5.19
CA GLY A 51 -2.59 -23.09 5.27
C GLY A 51 -2.05 -23.18 6.71
N ASN A 52 -2.16 -22.11 7.49
CA ASN A 52 -1.74 -22.07 8.89
C ASN A 52 -2.54 -23.00 9.79
N LYS A 53 -3.74 -23.47 9.38
CA LYS A 53 -4.55 -24.45 10.08
C LYS A 53 -4.22 -25.90 9.69
N THR A 54 -3.35 -26.14 8.71
CA THR A 54 -2.91 -27.48 8.34
C THR A 54 -1.95 -28.03 9.40
N GLY A 55 -1.98 -29.36 9.61
CA GLY A 55 -1.10 -30.02 10.56
C GLY A 55 -1.41 -29.76 12.05
N LEU A 56 -2.59 -29.22 12.37
CA LEU A 56 -3.06 -29.04 13.76
C LEU A 56 -3.63 -30.36 14.36
N THR A 57 -4.00 -31.29 13.51
CA THR A 57 -4.55 -32.61 13.89
C THR A 57 -3.44 -33.68 13.97
N PRO A 58 -3.67 -34.79 14.67
CA PRO A 58 -2.79 -35.95 14.62
C PRO A 58 -2.59 -36.45 13.18
N ALA A 59 -1.50 -37.16 12.94
CA ALA A 59 -1.28 -37.90 11.71
C ALA A 59 -2.43 -38.89 11.44
N ASN A 60 -2.65 -39.26 10.20
CA ASN A 60 -3.67 -40.28 9.88
C ASN A 60 -3.32 -41.62 10.48
N PRO A 61 -4.32 -42.46 10.83
CA PRO A 61 -4.08 -43.84 11.21
C PRO A 61 -3.46 -44.62 10.03
N GLU A 62 -2.51 -45.44 10.34
CA GLU A 62 -1.86 -46.34 9.39
C GLU A 62 -2.50 -47.73 9.51
N VAL A 63 -2.91 -48.30 8.37
CA VAL A 63 -3.43 -49.65 8.26
C VAL A 63 -2.46 -50.45 7.39
N GLU A 64 -1.96 -51.55 7.94
CA GLU A 64 -1.05 -52.41 7.22
C GLU A 64 -1.65 -53.82 7.13
N PHE A 65 -1.53 -54.44 5.97
CA PHE A 65 -1.91 -55.83 5.71
C PHE A 65 -0.70 -56.57 5.13
N GLY A 66 -0.27 -57.58 5.85
CA GLY A 66 0.82 -58.47 5.46
C GLY A 66 0.30 -59.84 5.07
N TYR A 67 0.83 -60.43 3.98
CA TYR A 67 0.62 -61.81 3.61
C TYR A 67 1.99 -62.46 3.35
N LEU A 68 2.36 -63.41 4.17
CA LEU A 68 3.65 -64.07 4.09
C LEU A 68 3.47 -65.55 3.74
N TRP A 69 4.21 -66.00 2.75
CA TRP A 69 4.24 -67.42 2.35
C TRP A 69 5.23 -68.18 3.21
N GLY A 70 4.75 -69.23 3.86
CA GLY A 70 5.62 -70.08 4.66
C GLY A 70 6.48 -71.02 3.80
N SER A 71 7.76 -71.18 4.19
CA SER A 71 8.69 -72.16 3.62
C SER A 71 9.43 -72.90 4.76
N PRO A 72 9.40 -74.19 4.81
CA PRO A 72 8.71 -75.14 3.90
C PRO A 72 7.18 -75.03 3.99
N ALA A 73 6.44 -75.54 3.01
CA ALA A 73 4.98 -75.38 2.87
C ALA A 73 4.17 -75.90 4.09
N VAL A 74 4.75 -76.81 4.92
CA VAL A 74 4.16 -77.32 6.17
C VAL A 74 3.90 -76.19 7.19
N ASN A 75 4.63 -75.06 7.13
CA ASN A 75 4.45 -73.96 8.04
C ASN A 75 3.17 -73.13 7.75
N GLY A 76 2.54 -73.36 6.56
CA GLY A 76 1.38 -72.55 6.11
C GLY A 76 1.70 -71.13 5.82
N ASN A 77 0.69 -70.36 5.45
CA ASN A 77 0.81 -68.87 5.18
C ASN A 77 0.36 -68.08 6.41
N ARG A 78 0.98 -66.95 6.63
CA ARG A 78 0.65 -66.00 7.71
C ARG A 78 0.00 -64.75 7.15
N LYS A 79 -1.04 -64.28 7.81
CA LYS A 79 -1.69 -62.99 7.51
C LYS A 79 -1.54 -62.09 8.71
N ASP A 80 -1.07 -60.89 8.49
CA ASP A 80 -0.92 -59.85 9.50
C ASP A 80 -1.85 -58.70 9.18
N VAL A 81 -2.50 -58.14 10.19
CA VAL A 81 -3.30 -56.93 10.09
C VAL A 81 -2.88 -56.01 11.22
N SER A 82 -2.49 -54.81 10.92
CA SER A 82 -2.24 -53.79 11.94
C SER A 82 -2.98 -52.50 11.66
N LEU A 83 -3.40 -51.84 12.74
CA LEU A 83 -3.94 -50.49 12.76
C LEU A 83 -3.17 -49.70 13.80
N GLN A 84 -2.49 -48.65 13.41
CA GLN A 84 -1.67 -47.81 14.29
C GLN A 84 -2.01 -46.36 14.16
N GLN A 85 -2.15 -45.66 15.29
CA GLN A 85 -2.31 -44.20 15.37
C GLN A 85 -1.15 -43.61 16.16
N THR A 86 -0.42 -42.69 15.54
CA THR A 86 0.67 -41.94 16.17
C THR A 86 0.21 -40.56 16.62
N PHE A 87 0.63 -40.17 17.81
CA PHE A 87 0.34 -38.90 18.44
C PHE A 87 1.65 -38.21 18.83
N ASP A 88 1.79 -36.91 18.45
CA ASP A 88 2.81 -36.08 19.07
C ASP A 88 2.45 -35.82 20.54
N PHE A 89 3.42 -35.38 21.31
CA PHE A 89 3.16 -35.04 22.71
C PHE A 89 2.09 -33.95 22.80
N PRO A 90 1.10 -34.02 23.71
CA PRO A 90 -0.07 -33.11 23.72
C PRO A 90 0.25 -31.61 23.68
N THR A 91 1.37 -31.21 24.29
CA THR A 91 1.82 -29.79 24.26
C THR A 91 2.18 -29.31 22.86
N ALA A 92 2.58 -30.18 21.93
CA ALA A 92 2.88 -29.82 20.55
C ALA A 92 1.64 -29.29 19.84
N TYR A 93 0.48 -29.94 19.99
CA TYR A 93 -0.79 -29.44 19.40
C TYR A 93 -1.21 -28.10 19.95
N VAL A 94 -1.05 -27.84 21.26
CA VAL A 94 -1.32 -26.54 21.88
C VAL A 94 -0.42 -25.46 21.31
N HIS A 95 0.88 -25.74 21.13
CA HIS A 95 1.81 -24.76 20.57
C HIS A 95 1.58 -24.53 19.08
N ARG A 96 1.20 -25.57 18.29
CA ARG A 96 0.82 -25.42 16.86
C ARG A 96 -0.42 -24.54 16.71
N GLY A 97 -1.47 -24.77 17.52
CA GLY A 97 -2.67 -23.95 17.49
C GLY A 97 -2.35 -22.47 17.77
N LYS A 98 -1.59 -22.18 18.84
CA LYS A 98 -1.17 -20.81 19.18
C LYS A 98 -0.24 -20.21 18.13
N LEU A 99 0.61 -21.00 17.47
CA LEU A 99 1.45 -20.54 16.37
C LEU A 99 0.59 -20.17 15.15
N SER A 100 -0.39 -21.01 14.80
CA SER A 100 -1.35 -20.75 13.73
C SER A 100 -2.08 -19.41 13.94
N ASP A 101 -2.57 -19.13 15.15
CA ASP A 101 -3.23 -17.87 15.48
C ASP A 101 -2.30 -16.65 15.29
N LEU A 102 -1.05 -16.75 15.76
CA LEU A 102 -0.05 -15.70 15.59
C LEU A 102 0.32 -15.48 14.11
N GLN A 103 0.46 -16.58 13.34
CA GLN A 103 0.73 -16.50 11.90
C GLN A 103 -0.45 -15.87 11.13
N ASN A 104 -1.69 -16.15 11.54
CA ASN A 104 -2.87 -15.50 10.95
C ASN A 104 -2.91 -14.02 11.22
N ASN A 105 -2.52 -13.58 12.43
CA ASN A 105 -2.40 -12.16 12.76
C ASN A 105 -1.27 -11.51 11.96
N SER A 106 -0.11 -12.18 11.83
CA SER A 106 1.01 -11.70 11.01
C SER A 106 0.61 -11.51 9.55
N ALA A 107 -0.06 -12.50 8.95
CA ALA A 107 -0.58 -12.41 7.58
C ALA A 107 -1.59 -11.26 7.41
N ALA A 108 -2.42 -10.98 8.42
CA ALA A 108 -3.34 -9.85 8.38
C ALA A 108 -2.59 -8.49 8.39
N PHE A 109 -1.53 -8.34 9.18
CA PHE A 109 -0.69 -7.14 9.16
C PHE A 109 0.08 -6.98 7.86
N GLN A 110 0.55 -8.08 7.26
CA GLN A 110 1.17 -8.05 5.94
C GLN A 110 0.19 -7.54 4.88
N TYR A 111 -1.02 -8.09 4.84
CA TYR A 111 -2.08 -7.60 3.95
C TYR A 111 -2.38 -6.11 4.17
N ALA A 112 -2.48 -5.67 5.42
CA ALA A 112 -2.71 -4.26 5.74
C ALA A 112 -1.58 -3.35 5.23
N SER A 113 -0.31 -3.81 5.29
CA SER A 113 0.84 -3.09 4.74
C SER A 113 0.75 -2.97 3.21
N GLU A 114 0.48 -4.07 2.51
CA GLU A 114 0.37 -4.09 1.06
C GLU A 114 -0.83 -3.28 0.55
N ARG A 115 -1.96 -3.29 1.30
CA ARG A 115 -3.12 -2.43 1.04
C ARG A 115 -2.75 -0.95 1.18
N MET A 116 -2.08 -0.58 2.26
CA MET A 116 -1.63 0.79 2.52
C MET A 116 -0.71 1.29 1.39
N ASP A 117 0.24 0.47 0.95
CA ASP A 117 1.18 0.82 -0.12
C ASP A 117 0.45 1.06 -1.46
N LEU A 118 -0.56 0.25 -1.78
CA LEU A 118 -1.39 0.44 -2.96
C LEU A 118 -2.22 1.72 -2.87
N MET A 119 -2.82 2.00 -1.70
CA MET A 119 -3.60 3.22 -1.48
C MET A 119 -2.72 4.47 -1.54
N LEU A 120 -1.50 4.41 -1.00
CA LEU A 120 -0.52 5.48 -1.11
C LEU A 120 -0.11 5.72 -2.57
N SER A 121 0.11 4.67 -3.33
CA SER A 121 0.40 4.76 -4.77
C SER A 121 -0.75 5.46 -5.52
N ALA A 122 -1.98 5.06 -5.28
CA ALA A 122 -3.17 5.69 -5.87
C ALA A 122 -3.29 7.17 -5.50
N LYS A 123 -3.05 7.51 -4.22
CA LYS A 123 -3.06 8.90 -3.74
C LYS A 123 -1.97 9.73 -4.43
N LYS A 124 -0.76 9.18 -4.60
CA LYS A 124 0.33 9.85 -5.34
C LYS A 124 -0.05 10.14 -6.79
N VAL A 125 -0.70 9.20 -7.48
CA VAL A 125 -1.22 9.42 -8.84
C VAL A 125 -2.27 10.54 -8.88
N CYS A 126 -3.17 10.60 -7.91
CA CYS A 126 -4.15 11.68 -7.80
C CYS A 126 -3.45 13.05 -7.58
N ILE A 127 -2.42 13.10 -6.73
CA ILE A 127 -1.64 14.33 -6.48
C ILE A 127 -0.97 14.83 -7.78
N GLU A 128 -0.36 13.93 -8.53
CA GLU A 128 0.22 14.26 -9.85
C GLU A 128 -0.86 14.75 -10.82
N LEU A 129 -2.06 14.17 -10.83
CA LEU A 129 -3.17 14.61 -11.67
C LEU A 129 -3.62 16.02 -11.30
N VAL A 130 -3.67 16.38 -10.02
CA VAL A 130 -3.97 17.78 -9.60
C VAL A 130 -3.00 18.76 -10.24
N TYR A 131 -1.69 18.45 -10.17
CA TYR A 131 -0.64 19.29 -10.78
C TYR A 131 -0.85 19.47 -12.29
N TYR A 132 -1.01 18.37 -13.03
CA TYR A 132 -1.20 18.45 -14.48
C TYR A 132 -2.55 19.04 -14.88
N ASN A 133 -3.60 18.90 -14.09
CA ASN A 133 -4.88 19.57 -14.31
C ASN A 133 -4.75 21.07 -14.13
N ALA A 134 -4.03 21.54 -13.10
CA ALA A 134 -3.73 22.95 -12.89
C ALA A 134 -2.89 23.52 -14.05
N LEU A 135 -1.82 22.83 -14.43
CA LEU A 135 -0.99 23.23 -15.59
C LEU A 135 -1.83 23.32 -16.88
N ARG A 136 -2.70 22.35 -17.12
CA ARG A 136 -3.56 22.34 -18.31
C ARG A 136 -4.43 23.58 -18.41
N GLN A 137 -4.98 24.04 -17.29
CA GLN A 137 -5.79 25.25 -17.26
C GLN A 137 -4.96 26.50 -17.61
N ILE A 138 -3.74 26.60 -17.08
CA ILE A 138 -2.86 27.73 -17.33
C ILE A 138 -2.43 27.77 -18.80
N TYR A 139 -1.88 26.65 -19.28
CA TYR A 139 -1.39 26.58 -20.66
C TYR A 139 -2.52 26.66 -21.70
N ALA A 140 -3.75 26.29 -21.37
CA ALA A 140 -4.92 26.54 -22.23
C ALA A 140 -5.21 28.04 -22.39
N ARG A 141 -5.09 28.84 -21.32
CA ARG A 141 -5.22 30.28 -21.37
C ARG A 141 -4.11 30.90 -22.19
N GLN A 142 -2.86 30.46 -21.98
CA GLN A 142 -1.71 30.93 -22.76
C GLN A 142 -1.86 30.65 -24.25
N LEU A 143 -2.25 29.43 -24.61
CA LEU A 143 -2.52 29.05 -25.99
C LEU A 143 -3.59 29.93 -26.63
N GLY A 144 -4.66 30.24 -25.88
CA GLY A 144 -5.70 31.17 -26.33
C GLY A 144 -5.18 32.59 -26.60
N ASN A 145 -4.28 33.06 -25.74
CA ASN A 145 -3.63 34.40 -25.93
C ASN A 145 -2.64 34.36 -27.10
N ALA A 146 -1.79 33.35 -27.19
CA ALA A 146 -0.85 33.16 -28.29
C ALA A 146 -1.54 33.07 -29.66
N ALA A 147 -2.70 32.36 -29.73
CA ALA A 147 -3.52 32.30 -30.94
C ALA A 147 -4.06 33.65 -31.38
N LYS A 148 -4.55 34.46 -30.43
CA LYS A 148 -5.01 35.86 -30.71
C LYS A 148 -3.88 36.73 -31.25
N ILE A 149 -2.71 36.67 -30.60
CA ILE A 149 -1.52 37.44 -31.02
C ILE A 149 -1.07 36.98 -32.41
N ALA A 150 -0.93 35.68 -32.66
CA ALA A 150 -0.52 35.15 -33.96
C ALA A 150 -1.48 35.58 -35.08
N SER A 151 -2.80 35.54 -34.82
CA SER A 151 -3.81 36.00 -35.79
C SER A 151 -3.72 37.52 -36.05
N ALA A 152 -3.48 38.35 -35.03
CA ALA A 152 -3.30 39.81 -35.19
C ALA A 152 -2.01 40.08 -35.97
N GLN A 153 -0.90 39.45 -35.63
CA GLN A 153 0.38 39.62 -36.32
C GLN A 153 0.34 39.12 -37.77
N GLU A 154 -0.44 38.10 -38.08
CA GLU A 154 -0.65 37.66 -39.46
C GLU A 154 -1.33 38.76 -40.31
N LYS A 155 -2.37 39.40 -39.76
CA LYS A 155 -3.06 40.51 -40.45
C LYS A 155 -2.13 41.71 -40.69
N MET A 156 -1.38 42.10 -39.65
CA MET A 156 -0.44 43.26 -39.74
C MET A 156 0.73 42.95 -40.71
N ASN A 157 1.20 41.71 -40.80
CA ASN A 157 2.21 41.30 -41.77
C ASN A 157 1.67 41.35 -43.22
N LYS A 158 0.39 40.98 -43.45
CA LYS A 158 -0.27 41.09 -44.75
C LYS A 158 -0.49 42.55 -45.22
N THR A 159 -0.69 43.46 -44.27
CA THR A 159 -0.81 44.90 -44.57
C THR A 159 0.53 45.62 -44.61
N GLY A 160 1.63 44.95 -44.27
CA GLY A 160 2.97 45.56 -44.23
C GLY A 160 3.25 46.42 -43.00
N GLU A 161 2.39 46.42 -41.99
CA GLU A 161 2.53 47.17 -40.76
C GLU A 161 3.63 46.63 -39.83
N ILE A 162 3.94 45.33 -39.97
CA ILE A 162 5.05 44.68 -39.22
C ILE A 162 5.97 43.95 -40.19
N ASN A 163 7.20 43.68 -39.69
CA ASN A 163 8.16 42.88 -40.45
C ASN A 163 7.91 41.37 -40.25
N ARG A 164 8.44 40.59 -41.20
CA ARG A 164 8.27 39.12 -41.19
C ARG A 164 8.89 38.42 -39.96
N LEU A 165 9.91 39.03 -39.32
CA LEU A 165 10.54 38.46 -38.13
C LEU A 165 9.59 38.52 -36.92
N GLU A 166 8.83 39.58 -36.74
CA GLU A 166 7.83 39.72 -35.68
C GLU A 166 6.70 38.72 -35.86
N TYR A 167 6.19 38.60 -37.11
CA TYR A 167 5.21 37.55 -37.43
C TYR A 167 5.73 36.17 -37.13
N ASN A 168 6.96 35.83 -37.57
CA ASN A 168 7.53 34.49 -37.31
C ASN A 168 7.67 34.20 -35.83
N LYS A 169 8.06 35.15 -34.98
CA LYS A 169 8.12 34.99 -33.51
C LYS A 169 6.77 34.66 -32.91
N ALA A 170 5.70 35.37 -33.33
CA ALA A 170 4.35 35.07 -32.85
C ALA A 170 3.89 33.67 -33.25
N MET A 171 4.21 33.24 -34.47
CA MET A 171 3.89 31.89 -34.92
C MET A 171 4.66 30.79 -34.19
N ILE A 172 5.95 31.02 -33.89
CA ILE A 172 6.76 30.08 -33.11
C ILE A 172 6.19 29.98 -31.68
N ASN A 173 5.90 31.09 -31.03
CA ASN A 173 5.29 31.10 -29.69
C ASN A 173 3.95 30.34 -29.66
N TYR A 174 3.09 30.54 -30.67
CA TYR A 174 1.83 29.82 -30.78
C TYR A 174 2.08 28.29 -30.90
N ALA A 175 3.04 27.88 -31.75
CA ALA A 175 3.37 26.48 -31.94
C ALA A 175 3.96 25.86 -30.66
N ASP A 176 4.79 26.59 -29.92
CA ASP A 176 5.35 26.14 -28.65
C ASP A 176 4.25 25.92 -27.60
N MET A 177 3.30 26.86 -27.46
CA MET A 177 2.18 26.72 -26.54
C MET A 177 1.28 25.53 -26.92
N GLU A 178 1.05 25.30 -28.21
CA GLU A 178 0.30 24.13 -28.68
C GLU A 178 0.99 22.81 -28.31
N ASN A 179 2.31 22.75 -28.47
CA ASN A 179 3.09 21.57 -28.10
C ASN A 179 3.10 21.33 -26.59
N GLU A 180 3.25 22.36 -25.76
CA GLU A 180 3.20 22.25 -24.31
C GLU A 180 1.83 21.73 -23.83
N VAL A 181 0.74 22.25 -24.39
CA VAL A 181 -0.60 21.73 -24.10
C VAL A 181 -0.72 20.24 -24.44
N ARG A 182 -0.21 19.81 -25.61
CA ARG A 182 -0.21 18.40 -25.99
C ARG A 182 0.63 17.55 -25.04
N ARG A 183 1.80 18.03 -24.61
CA ARG A 183 2.68 17.33 -23.65
C ARG A 183 1.97 17.13 -22.31
N ILE A 184 1.30 18.16 -21.82
CA ILE A 184 0.51 18.10 -20.58
C ILE A 184 -0.65 17.09 -20.74
N ASP A 185 -1.37 17.09 -21.86
CA ASP A 185 -2.47 16.17 -22.11
C ASP A 185 -2.00 14.71 -22.20
N ILE A 186 -0.81 14.45 -22.74
CA ILE A 186 -0.18 13.09 -22.75
C ILE A 186 0.07 12.61 -21.31
N GLU A 187 0.66 13.43 -20.46
CA GLU A 187 0.92 13.07 -19.06
C GLU A 187 -0.38 12.86 -18.27
N ARG A 188 -1.38 13.70 -18.47
CA ARG A 188 -2.72 13.50 -17.89
C ARG A 188 -3.33 12.17 -18.31
N GLN A 189 -3.27 11.83 -19.59
CA GLN A 189 -3.77 10.56 -20.09
C GLN A 189 -3.02 9.37 -19.50
N ARG A 190 -1.69 9.45 -19.37
CA ARG A 190 -0.85 8.42 -18.75
C ARG A 190 -1.28 8.18 -17.29
N LEU A 191 -1.39 9.24 -16.50
CA LEU A 191 -1.79 9.15 -15.09
C LEU A 191 -3.24 8.65 -14.93
N GLN A 192 -4.14 9.07 -15.82
CA GLN A 192 -5.53 8.60 -15.84
C GLN A 192 -5.61 7.10 -16.17
N ALA A 193 -4.78 6.61 -17.08
CA ALA A 193 -4.67 5.18 -17.40
C ALA A 193 -4.09 4.39 -16.22
N GLU A 194 -3.09 4.94 -15.52
CA GLU A 194 -2.54 4.34 -14.31
C GLU A 194 -3.59 4.24 -13.19
N LEU A 195 -4.36 5.30 -12.96
CA LEU A 195 -5.47 5.30 -12.01
C LEU A 195 -6.54 4.26 -12.37
N THR A 196 -6.87 4.15 -13.66
CA THR A 196 -7.79 3.14 -14.20
C THR A 196 -7.27 1.73 -13.96
N ALA A 197 -5.96 1.48 -14.14
CA ALA A 197 -5.34 0.19 -13.86
C ALA A 197 -5.43 -0.17 -12.37
N LEU A 198 -5.16 0.78 -11.46
CA LEU A 198 -5.31 0.58 -10.02
C LEU A 198 -6.76 0.31 -9.62
N ASN A 199 -7.74 0.86 -10.36
CA ASN A 199 -9.18 0.65 -10.19
C ASN A 199 -9.68 -0.64 -10.88
N GLY A 200 -8.82 -1.63 -11.09
CA GLY A 200 -9.19 -2.91 -11.71
C GLY A 200 -9.62 -2.82 -13.16
N GLY A 201 -9.13 -1.84 -13.91
CA GLY A 201 -9.45 -1.59 -15.31
C GLY A 201 -10.76 -0.83 -15.54
N GLN A 202 -11.50 -0.47 -14.48
CA GLN A 202 -12.70 0.35 -14.59
C GLN A 202 -12.32 1.83 -14.68
N GLN A 203 -12.89 2.54 -15.64
CA GLN A 203 -12.65 3.96 -15.81
C GLN A 203 -13.00 4.75 -14.55
N ILE A 204 -12.09 5.63 -14.17
CA ILE A 204 -12.26 6.57 -13.07
C ILE A 204 -11.71 7.92 -13.52
N THR A 205 -12.45 9.00 -13.29
CA THR A 205 -12.04 10.35 -13.64
C THR A 205 -11.70 11.14 -12.39
N PHE A 206 -10.61 11.93 -12.47
CA PHE A 206 -10.18 12.79 -11.40
C PHE A 206 -9.68 14.11 -11.98
N ASP A 207 -10.57 15.13 -11.97
CA ASP A 207 -10.36 16.42 -12.62
C ASP A 207 -10.09 17.58 -11.64
N VAL A 208 -9.79 17.26 -10.38
CA VAL A 208 -9.42 18.26 -9.37
C VAL A 208 -8.12 18.94 -9.77
N SER A 209 -8.05 20.27 -9.66
CA SER A 209 -6.92 21.10 -10.07
C SER A 209 -6.36 22.00 -8.95
N GLU A 210 -6.82 21.82 -7.71
CA GLU A 210 -6.38 22.58 -6.55
C GLU A 210 -6.13 21.64 -5.39
N TYR A 211 -5.01 21.84 -4.67
CA TYR A 211 -4.69 21.07 -3.47
C TYR A 211 -5.46 21.61 -2.25
N GLN A 212 -5.78 20.71 -1.33
CA GLN A 212 -6.32 21.11 -0.04
C GLN A 212 -5.20 21.43 0.94
N SER A 213 -5.40 22.48 1.74
CA SER A 213 -4.44 22.83 2.79
C SER A 213 -4.40 21.76 3.87
N SER A 214 -3.24 21.14 4.03
CA SER A 214 -2.99 20.12 5.06
C SER A 214 -2.22 20.72 6.24
N VAL A 215 -2.64 20.39 7.45
CA VAL A 215 -1.99 20.86 8.68
C VAL A 215 -0.94 19.86 9.12
N LEU A 216 0.30 20.32 9.21
CA LEU A 216 1.39 19.53 9.77
C LEU A 216 1.33 19.54 11.31
N PRO A 217 1.58 18.41 11.99
CA PRO A 217 1.74 18.39 13.45
C PRO A 217 2.88 19.30 13.93
N GLU A 218 2.72 19.94 15.08
CA GLU A 218 3.75 20.84 15.60
C GLU A 218 5.01 20.10 16.10
N ASN A 219 4.79 18.96 16.76
CA ASN A 219 5.86 18.17 17.38
C ASN A 219 6.01 16.82 16.69
N PHE A 220 7.22 16.55 16.18
CA PHE A 220 7.52 15.31 15.48
C PHE A 220 7.45 14.08 16.41
N ASP A 221 8.00 14.14 17.62
CA ASP A 221 8.11 12.95 18.48
C ASP A 221 6.74 12.44 18.96
N THR A 222 5.82 13.36 19.29
CA THR A 222 4.46 12.98 19.67
C THR A 222 3.69 12.39 18.50
N TRP A 223 3.86 12.97 17.31
CA TRP A 223 3.25 12.48 16.09
C TRP A 223 3.86 11.14 15.65
N PHE A 224 5.20 10.97 15.79
CA PHE A 224 5.87 9.72 15.46
C PHE A 224 5.37 8.54 16.29
N ALA A 225 5.05 8.75 17.57
CA ALA A 225 4.50 7.70 18.43
C ALA A 225 3.16 7.17 17.88
N GLU A 226 2.29 8.05 17.35
CA GLU A 226 1.06 7.66 16.67
C GLU A 226 1.36 6.90 15.37
N ALA A 227 2.26 7.43 14.53
CA ALA A 227 2.66 6.82 13.26
C ALA A 227 3.30 5.43 13.47
N GLU A 228 4.18 5.27 14.47
CA GLU A 228 4.79 3.98 14.81
C GLU A 228 3.75 2.95 15.25
N ALA A 229 2.74 3.37 16.02
CA ALA A 229 1.67 2.48 16.45
C ALA A 229 0.72 2.09 15.31
N GLY A 230 0.45 3.01 14.38
CA GLY A 230 -0.45 2.81 13.25
C GLY A 230 0.17 2.10 12.05
N MET A 231 1.51 2.05 11.93
CA MET A 231 2.19 1.52 10.72
C MET A 231 2.07 0.01 10.60
N PRO A 232 1.34 -0.52 9.59
CA PRO A 232 1.11 -1.96 9.46
C PRO A 232 2.40 -2.77 9.25
N ALA A 233 3.39 -2.23 8.54
CA ALA A 233 4.67 -2.88 8.32
C ALA A 233 5.44 -3.11 9.65
N LEU A 234 5.40 -2.16 10.59
CA LEU A 234 6.01 -2.33 11.91
C LEU A 234 5.20 -3.30 12.79
N GLN A 235 3.88 -3.30 12.66
CA GLN A 235 3.02 -4.28 13.35
C GLN A 235 3.29 -5.70 12.84
N TYR A 236 3.48 -5.88 11.54
CA TYR A 236 3.91 -7.14 10.94
C TYR A 236 5.22 -7.63 11.54
N LEU A 237 6.26 -6.81 11.57
CA LEU A 237 7.55 -7.19 12.13
C LEU A 237 7.48 -7.54 13.63
N ARG A 238 6.67 -6.81 14.41
CA ARG A 238 6.41 -7.14 15.82
C ARG A 238 5.69 -8.50 15.95
N SER A 239 4.73 -8.79 15.08
CA SER A 239 4.04 -10.07 15.08
C SER A 239 4.97 -11.23 14.70
N GLU A 240 5.92 -11.01 13.78
CA GLU A 240 6.94 -12.01 13.41
C GLU A 240 7.89 -12.35 14.57
N ILE A 241 8.18 -11.41 15.47
CA ILE A 241 8.91 -11.69 16.71
C ILE A 241 8.12 -12.70 17.58
N GLU A 242 6.81 -12.47 17.76
CA GLU A 242 5.97 -13.35 18.56
C GLU A 242 5.80 -14.76 17.90
N VAL A 243 5.68 -14.79 16.57
CA VAL A 243 5.71 -16.04 15.78
C VAL A 243 7.02 -16.78 16.02
N SER A 244 8.16 -16.11 15.94
CA SER A 244 9.49 -16.71 16.13
C SER A 244 9.69 -17.22 17.56
N LYS A 245 9.24 -16.48 18.58
CA LYS A 245 9.24 -16.92 19.98
C LYS A 245 8.36 -18.17 20.17
N ARG A 246 7.21 -18.23 19.50
CA ARG A 246 6.32 -19.40 19.55
C ARG A 246 6.93 -20.62 18.85
N LYS A 247 7.66 -20.43 17.74
CA LYS A 247 8.41 -21.49 17.07
C LYS A 247 9.46 -22.14 17.99
N ILE A 248 10.09 -21.39 18.90
CA ILE A 248 10.99 -21.96 19.91
C ILE A 248 10.23 -22.91 20.84
N GLN A 249 9.03 -22.53 21.30
CA GLN A 249 8.23 -23.38 22.19
C GLN A 249 7.76 -24.64 21.46
N LEU A 250 7.32 -24.50 20.21
CA LEU A 250 6.95 -25.65 19.39
C LEU A 250 8.14 -26.59 19.16
N SER A 251 9.32 -26.06 18.81
CA SER A 251 10.53 -26.87 18.61
C SER A 251 10.94 -27.67 19.88
N ARG A 252 10.66 -27.10 21.07
CA ARG A 252 10.85 -27.84 22.33
C ARG A 252 9.81 -28.93 22.51
N ALA A 253 8.55 -28.69 22.17
CA ALA A 253 7.48 -29.67 22.28
C ALA A 253 7.65 -30.81 21.26
N ASP A 254 8.08 -30.52 20.04
CA ASP A 254 8.38 -31.50 19.00
C ASP A 254 9.62 -32.39 19.35
N ALA A 255 10.45 -31.95 20.30
CA ALA A 255 11.56 -32.73 20.83
C ALA A 255 11.14 -33.74 21.92
N LEU A 256 9.87 -33.73 22.33
CA LEU A 256 9.31 -34.71 23.28
C LEU A 256 8.99 -36.01 22.56
N PRO A 257 8.91 -37.17 23.31
CA PRO A 257 8.56 -38.45 22.73
C PRO A 257 7.18 -38.44 22.06
N LYS A 258 7.08 -39.16 20.92
CA LYS A 258 5.78 -39.45 20.28
C LYS A 258 5.21 -40.75 20.84
N LEU A 259 3.90 -40.77 20.95
CA LEU A 259 3.15 -41.95 21.45
C LEU A 259 2.43 -42.61 20.29
N SER A 260 2.40 -43.92 20.26
CA SER A 260 1.57 -44.67 19.33
C SER A 260 0.69 -45.70 20.06
N LEU A 261 -0.53 -45.81 19.58
CA LEU A 261 -1.50 -46.79 20.03
C LEU A 261 -2.00 -47.56 18.81
N GLY A 262 -2.07 -48.89 18.94
CA GLY A 262 -2.49 -49.69 17.81
C GLY A 262 -3.17 -50.99 18.22
N TYR A 263 -3.66 -51.67 17.19
CA TYR A 263 -4.13 -53.04 17.24
C TYR A 263 -3.32 -53.85 16.24
N MET A 264 -2.97 -55.10 16.61
CA MET A 264 -2.26 -56.04 15.75
C MET A 264 -2.91 -57.43 15.85
N GLY A 265 -3.13 -58.03 14.68
CA GLY A 265 -3.60 -59.39 14.55
C GLY A 265 -2.66 -60.18 13.64
N GLU A 266 -2.29 -61.38 14.07
CA GLU A 266 -1.47 -62.34 13.34
C GLU A 266 -2.24 -63.66 13.25
N PHE A 267 -2.49 -64.10 12.01
CA PHE A 267 -3.31 -65.25 11.71
C PHE A 267 -2.45 -66.33 11.01
N VAL A 268 -2.22 -67.43 11.67
CA VAL A 268 -1.50 -68.60 11.13
C VAL A 268 -2.41 -69.81 11.16
N PRO A 269 -2.20 -70.88 10.34
CA PRO A 269 -3.06 -72.01 10.35
C PRO A 269 -3.12 -72.66 11.72
N GLY A 270 -4.33 -72.67 12.33
CA GLY A 270 -4.59 -73.28 13.63
C GLY A 270 -4.32 -72.39 14.85
N GLN A 271 -3.85 -71.12 14.67
CA GLN A 271 -3.61 -70.20 15.79
C GLN A 271 -3.83 -68.77 15.36
N ASP A 272 -4.53 -67.98 16.16
CA ASP A 272 -4.75 -66.55 15.96
C ASP A 272 -4.21 -65.79 17.18
N PHE A 273 -3.41 -64.72 16.91
CA PHE A 273 -2.90 -63.83 17.93
C PHE A 273 -3.44 -62.49 17.68
N GLN A 274 -4.03 -61.83 18.69
CA GLN A 274 -4.59 -60.48 18.58
C GLN A 274 -4.29 -59.71 19.85
N GLY A 275 -4.00 -58.38 19.68
CA GLY A 275 -3.70 -57.55 20.83
C GLY A 275 -3.60 -56.07 20.52
N VAL A 276 -3.52 -55.31 21.62
CA VAL A 276 -3.25 -53.88 21.53
C VAL A 276 -1.76 -53.63 21.64
N THR A 277 -1.26 -52.67 20.86
CA THR A 277 0.14 -52.26 20.89
C THR A 277 0.23 -50.82 21.43
N PHE A 278 1.21 -50.57 22.28
CA PHE A 278 1.60 -49.25 22.74
C PHE A 278 3.08 -49.03 22.41
N GLY A 279 3.36 -47.91 21.74
CA GLY A 279 4.73 -47.55 21.36
C GLY A 279 5.09 -46.17 21.82
N ILE A 280 6.37 -45.96 22.06
CA ILE A 280 6.96 -44.67 22.36
C ILE A 280 8.17 -44.46 21.46
N SER A 281 8.19 -43.35 20.68
CA SER A 281 9.32 -42.97 19.83
C SER A 281 10.12 -41.87 20.50
N ILE A 282 11.36 -42.16 20.88
CA ILE A 282 12.26 -41.20 21.55
C ILE A 282 13.15 -40.55 20.51
N PRO A 283 13.02 -39.23 20.26
CA PRO A 283 13.77 -38.52 19.24
C PRO A 283 15.20 -38.22 19.71
N LEU A 284 16.16 -39.09 19.42
CA LEU A 284 17.55 -38.95 19.83
C LEU A 284 18.34 -37.98 18.93
N TRP A 285 18.07 -37.98 17.63
CA TRP A 285 18.84 -37.23 16.63
C TRP A 285 17.98 -36.27 15.76
N GLU A 286 16.70 -36.57 15.59
CA GLU A 286 15.78 -35.89 14.65
C GLU A 286 15.69 -34.39 14.91
N ASN A 287 15.73 -33.96 16.16
CA ASN A 287 15.56 -32.57 16.58
C ASN A 287 16.90 -31.86 16.87
N LYS A 288 18.03 -32.46 16.45
CA LYS A 288 19.36 -31.84 16.63
C LYS A 288 19.39 -30.47 15.94
N ASN A 289 19.81 -29.43 16.69
CA ASN A 289 19.89 -28.01 16.27
C ASN A 289 18.57 -27.28 15.99
N ARG A 290 17.39 -27.91 15.93
CA ARG A 290 16.10 -27.20 15.68
C ARG A 290 15.83 -26.09 16.69
N ILE A 291 16.05 -26.35 17.99
CA ILE A 291 15.87 -25.33 19.03
C ILE A 291 16.91 -24.21 18.90
N LYS A 292 18.16 -24.51 18.51
CA LYS A 292 19.21 -23.51 18.30
C LYS A 292 18.86 -22.62 17.10
N GLN A 293 18.39 -23.22 16.02
CA GLN A 293 17.92 -22.53 14.84
C GLN A 293 16.74 -21.59 15.19
N ALA A 294 15.68 -22.08 15.81
CA ALA A 294 14.54 -21.26 16.20
C ALA A 294 14.93 -20.08 17.10
N LYS A 295 15.91 -20.27 18.02
CA LYS A 295 16.44 -19.16 18.82
C LYS A 295 17.24 -18.15 18.00
N ALA A 296 17.98 -18.59 16.98
CA ALA A 296 18.72 -17.69 16.09
C ALA A 296 17.75 -16.91 15.21
N GLU A 297 16.70 -17.56 14.68
CA GLU A 297 15.62 -16.91 13.91
C GLU A 297 14.89 -15.85 14.73
N ALA A 298 14.57 -16.13 16.01
CA ALA A 298 13.94 -15.15 16.90
C ALA A 298 14.83 -13.90 17.11
N ARG A 299 16.14 -14.08 17.32
CA ARG A 299 17.07 -12.96 17.43
C ARG A 299 17.19 -12.18 16.11
N ALA A 300 17.18 -12.88 14.98
CA ALA A 300 17.18 -12.23 13.68
C ALA A 300 15.91 -11.37 13.48
N SER A 301 14.73 -11.90 13.84
CA SER A 301 13.46 -11.14 13.78
C SER A 301 13.50 -9.91 14.69
N GLU A 302 14.04 -10.01 15.90
CA GLU A 302 14.20 -8.86 16.81
C GLU A 302 15.14 -7.79 16.21
N SER A 303 16.28 -8.19 15.65
CA SER A 303 17.23 -7.26 15.01
C SER A 303 16.64 -6.60 13.75
N MET A 304 15.88 -7.34 12.95
CA MET A 304 15.19 -6.81 11.76
C MET A 304 14.13 -5.77 12.15
N ALA A 305 13.36 -6.03 13.19
CA ALA A 305 12.35 -5.09 13.67
C ALA A 305 12.97 -3.78 14.21
N GLU A 306 14.10 -3.88 14.94
CA GLU A 306 14.81 -2.71 15.42
C GLU A 306 15.41 -1.90 14.26
N ASP A 307 16.07 -2.55 13.30
CA ASP A 307 16.61 -1.88 12.10
C ASP A 307 15.49 -1.16 11.31
N ALA A 308 14.36 -1.84 11.11
CA ALA A 308 13.21 -1.25 10.43
C ALA A 308 12.65 -0.04 11.18
N LYS A 309 12.55 -0.10 12.51
CA LYS A 309 12.10 1.02 13.33
C LYS A 309 13.05 2.23 13.21
N VAL A 310 14.36 2.00 13.26
CA VAL A 310 15.37 3.07 13.11
C VAL A 310 15.28 3.70 11.73
N LYS A 311 15.17 2.89 10.66
CA LYS A 311 15.01 3.36 9.30
C LYS A 311 13.74 4.18 9.12
N TYR A 312 12.62 3.70 9.66
CA TYR A 312 11.33 4.37 9.59
C TYR A 312 11.35 5.71 10.33
N TYR A 313 11.92 5.76 11.54
CA TYR A 313 12.10 7.01 12.29
C TYR A 313 12.88 8.05 11.47
N ASN A 314 14.05 7.66 10.95
CA ASN A 314 14.89 8.57 10.19
C ASN A 314 14.21 9.03 8.87
N HIS A 315 13.53 8.14 8.19
CA HIS A 315 12.78 8.46 6.98
C HIS A 315 11.68 9.49 7.25
N LEU A 316 10.85 9.26 8.26
CA LEU A 316 9.78 10.18 8.62
C LEU A 316 10.30 11.52 9.16
N ASN A 317 11.40 11.53 9.91
CA ASN A 317 12.02 12.76 10.39
C ASN A 317 12.55 13.62 9.23
N ASN A 318 13.14 12.99 8.23
CA ASN A 318 13.55 13.68 6.99
C ASN A 318 12.35 14.24 6.22
N LEU A 319 11.30 13.43 6.03
CA LEU A 319 10.06 13.89 5.38
C LEU A 319 9.41 15.04 6.15
N PHE A 320 9.35 14.97 7.46
CA PHE A 320 8.80 16.05 8.29
C PHE A 320 9.58 17.37 8.14
N SER A 321 10.90 17.28 8.08
CA SER A 321 11.76 18.43 7.83
C SER A 321 11.58 18.98 6.41
N GLN A 322 11.46 18.10 5.42
CA GLN A 322 11.18 18.46 4.02
C GLN A 322 9.84 19.17 3.90
N VAL A 323 8.78 18.65 4.49
CA VAL A 323 7.44 19.25 4.48
C VAL A 323 7.47 20.68 5.05
N LYS A 324 8.17 20.89 6.18
CA LYS A 324 8.32 22.24 6.76
C LYS A 324 8.98 23.21 5.78
N GLN A 325 10.04 22.79 5.10
CA GLN A 325 10.74 23.65 4.12
C GLN A 325 9.88 23.91 2.89
N LEU A 326 9.19 22.90 2.38
CA LEU A 326 8.28 23.05 1.23
C LEU A 326 7.11 23.99 1.55
N GLN A 327 6.53 23.93 2.77
CA GLN A 327 5.50 24.87 3.21
C GLN A 327 5.98 26.34 3.19
N VAL A 328 7.22 26.57 3.61
CA VAL A 328 7.82 27.91 3.55
C VAL A 328 7.99 28.36 2.10
N SER A 329 8.47 27.46 1.24
CA SER A 329 8.65 27.74 -0.19
C SER A 329 7.34 28.02 -0.92
N VAL A 330 6.30 27.22 -0.68
CA VAL A 330 4.95 27.43 -1.24
C VAL A 330 4.41 28.81 -0.85
N ARG A 331 4.49 29.17 0.45
CA ARG A 331 4.06 30.51 0.92
C ARG A 331 4.84 31.61 0.24
N GLY A 332 6.17 31.48 0.14
CA GLY A 332 7.03 32.46 -0.51
C GLY A 332 6.66 32.71 -1.98
N TYR A 333 6.47 31.64 -2.76
CA TYR A 333 6.05 31.76 -4.16
C TYR A 333 4.62 32.30 -4.28
N ALA A 334 3.67 31.81 -3.49
CA ALA A 334 2.29 32.28 -3.51
C ALA A 334 2.19 33.79 -3.19
N ASP A 335 2.92 34.25 -2.15
CA ASP A 335 2.96 35.67 -1.78
C ASP A 335 3.60 36.54 -2.86
N ALA A 336 4.70 36.06 -3.47
CA ALA A 336 5.37 36.78 -4.55
C ALA A 336 4.47 36.91 -5.77
N LEU A 337 3.82 35.85 -6.21
CA LEU A 337 2.90 35.85 -7.34
C LEU A 337 1.65 36.72 -7.08
N LYS A 338 1.08 36.63 -5.86
CA LYS A 338 -0.09 37.44 -5.48
C LYS A 338 0.21 38.96 -5.47
N LYS A 339 1.40 39.34 -4.98
CA LYS A 339 1.81 40.74 -4.91
C LYS A 339 2.19 41.31 -6.27
N ASN A 340 2.65 40.47 -7.19
CA ASN A 340 3.18 40.86 -8.49
C ASN A 340 2.39 40.23 -9.66
N ALA A 341 1.06 40.13 -9.53
CA ALA A 341 0.18 39.59 -10.57
C ALA A 341 0.11 40.56 -11.74
N ASN A 342 1.03 40.45 -12.69
CA ASN A 342 1.18 41.40 -13.80
C ASN A 342 0.49 40.93 -15.10
N GLU A 343 -0.15 39.75 -15.17
CA GLU A 343 -0.72 39.21 -16.40
C GLU A 343 -1.72 40.19 -17.07
N GLU A 344 -2.65 40.73 -16.31
CA GLU A 344 -3.64 41.68 -16.85
C GLU A 344 -2.99 42.97 -17.28
N LEU A 345 -2.01 43.46 -16.52
CA LEU A 345 -1.27 44.72 -16.86
C LEU A 345 -0.45 44.52 -18.14
N LEU A 346 0.24 43.39 -18.28
CA LEU A 346 1.03 43.07 -19.48
C LEU A 346 0.14 42.91 -20.71
N ASN A 347 -1.00 42.23 -20.59
CA ASN A 347 -1.98 42.10 -21.65
C ASN A 347 -2.51 43.49 -22.09
N LYS A 348 -2.78 44.38 -21.13
CA LYS A 348 -3.24 45.74 -21.41
C LYS A 348 -2.15 46.60 -22.07
N ALA A 349 -0.94 46.61 -21.50
CA ALA A 349 0.19 47.38 -22.04
C ALA A 349 0.52 46.95 -23.48
N TYR A 350 0.53 45.66 -23.76
CA TYR A 350 0.73 45.18 -25.12
C TYR A 350 -0.42 45.54 -26.06
N SER A 351 -1.67 45.43 -25.63
CA SER A 351 -2.83 45.80 -26.45
C SER A 351 -2.89 47.32 -26.80
N LEU A 352 -2.32 48.14 -25.94
CA LEU A 352 -2.19 49.61 -26.16
C LEU A 352 -0.92 49.99 -26.95
N GLY A 353 -0.05 49.02 -27.26
CA GLY A 353 1.22 49.29 -27.95
C GLY A 353 2.30 49.94 -27.08
N GLU A 354 2.14 49.93 -25.74
CA GLU A 354 3.10 50.50 -24.78
C GLU A 354 4.36 49.66 -24.63
N ILE A 355 4.27 48.34 -24.89
CA ILE A 355 5.39 47.40 -24.88
C ILE A 355 5.45 46.64 -26.19
N SER A 356 6.66 46.18 -26.57
CA SER A 356 6.85 45.38 -27.77
C SER A 356 6.34 43.94 -27.54
N LEU A 357 6.11 43.19 -28.63
CA LEU A 357 5.79 41.77 -28.55
C LEU A 357 6.87 40.99 -27.80
N MET A 358 8.15 41.34 -27.99
CA MET A 358 9.26 40.62 -27.33
C MET A 358 9.27 40.90 -25.84
N ASP A 359 9.06 42.12 -25.40
CA ASP A 359 8.99 42.43 -23.98
C ASP A 359 7.79 41.76 -23.34
N TYR A 360 6.64 41.77 -24.01
CA TYR A 360 5.45 41.05 -23.54
C TYR A 360 5.71 39.55 -23.37
N LEU A 361 6.26 38.86 -24.39
CA LEU A 361 6.54 37.42 -24.32
C LEU A 361 7.55 37.10 -23.22
N HIS A 362 8.59 37.89 -23.07
CA HIS A 362 9.63 37.70 -22.07
C HIS A 362 9.09 37.86 -20.63
N GLU A 363 8.31 38.89 -20.36
CA GLU A 363 7.69 39.12 -19.05
C GLU A 363 6.67 38.03 -18.72
N MET A 364 5.89 37.60 -19.70
CA MET A 364 4.94 36.51 -19.52
C MET A 364 5.65 35.15 -19.22
N GLU A 365 6.79 34.91 -19.87
CA GLU A 365 7.60 33.71 -19.60
C GLU A 365 8.08 33.67 -18.15
N TYR A 366 8.61 34.78 -17.61
CA TYR A 366 8.99 34.89 -16.18
C TYR A 366 7.83 34.56 -15.24
N TYR A 367 6.68 35.13 -15.52
CA TYR A 367 5.47 34.89 -14.70
C TYR A 367 5.07 33.41 -14.69
N TYR A 368 5.05 32.78 -15.84
CA TYR A 368 4.64 31.37 -15.96
C TYR A 368 5.66 30.39 -15.41
N ILE A 369 6.96 30.66 -15.55
CA ILE A 369 8.02 29.88 -14.89
C ILE A 369 7.85 29.95 -13.37
N ALA A 370 7.56 31.12 -12.81
CA ALA A 370 7.34 31.24 -11.37
C ALA A 370 6.07 30.51 -10.91
N TYR A 371 5.02 30.54 -11.72
CA TYR A 371 3.76 29.85 -11.43
C TYR A 371 3.92 28.32 -11.51
N ASP A 372 4.62 27.82 -12.52
CA ASP A 372 4.94 26.40 -12.65
C ASP A 372 5.77 25.91 -11.46
N LYS A 373 6.77 26.69 -11.02
CA LYS A 373 7.54 26.39 -9.80
C LYS A 373 6.68 26.35 -8.54
N LEU A 374 5.68 27.21 -8.41
CA LEU A 374 4.71 27.13 -7.32
C LEU A 374 3.96 25.81 -7.36
N LEU A 375 3.36 25.44 -8.49
CA LEU A 375 2.61 24.19 -8.65
C LEU A 375 3.48 22.96 -8.42
N GLN A 376 4.73 22.95 -8.89
CA GLN A 376 5.69 21.87 -8.62
C GLN A 376 5.98 21.75 -7.12
N THR A 377 6.18 22.88 -6.44
CA THR A 377 6.47 22.90 -5.01
C THR A 377 5.24 22.44 -4.19
N GLU A 378 4.04 22.83 -4.60
CA GLU A 378 2.78 22.34 -4.01
C GLU A 378 2.61 20.83 -4.20
N ARG A 379 2.87 20.32 -5.41
CA ARG A 379 2.87 18.88 -5.70
C ARG A 379 3.86 18.13 -4.80
N ASP A 380 5.10 18.61 -4.72
CA ASP A 380 6.15 17.98 -3.92
C ASP A 380 5.80 18.00 -2.42
N LEU A 381 5.17 19.08 -1.96
CA LEU A 381 4.63 19.18 -0.60
C LEU A 381 3.55 18.12 -0.34
N GLU A 382 2.59 17.97 -1.24
CA GLU A 382 1.49 17.01 -1.10
C GLU A 382 1.96 15.56 -1.20
N LEU A 383 2.95 15.26 -2.07
CA LEU A 383 3.59 13.94 -2.13
C LEU A 383 4.30 13.59 -0.82
N ALA A 384 5.06 14.54 -0.26
CA ALA A 384 5.73 14.33 1.03
C ALA A 384 4.73 14.18 2.18
N LEU A 385 3.63 14.95 2.19
CA LEU A 385 2.54 14.82 3.17
C LEU A 385 1.79 13.50 3.04
N ALA A 386 1.53 13.04 1.82
CA ALA A 386 0.88 11.75 1.58
C ALA A 386 1.71 10.60 2.14
N GLU A 387 3.02 10.63 1.93
CA GLU A 387 3.95 9.62 2.44
C GLU A 387 4.10 9.71 3.97
N LEU A 388 4.20 10.91 4.52
CA LEU A 388 4.25 11.17 5.94
C LEU A 388 3.01 10.62 6.66
N THR A 389 1.82 10.76 6.07
CA THR A 389 0.53 10.35 6.66
C THR A 389 0.01 9.01 6.16
N ALA A 390 0.82 8.22 5.45
CA ALA A 390 0.42 6.95 4.83
C ALA A 390 -0.20 5.95 5.80
N PHE A 391 0.24 5.92 7.06
CA PHE A 391 -0.28 5.04 8.10
C PHE A 391 -1.77 5.25 8.43
N ARG A 392 -2.40 6.31 7.90
CA ARG A 392 -3.83 6.62 8.06
C ARG A 392 -4.69 6.16 6.88
N LEU A 393 -4.06 5.60 5.82
CA LEU A 393 -4.73 5.04 4.66
C LEU A 393 -5.18 3.60 4.96
#